data_98384b237f6b7775b3d31854e312a541
#
_entry.id   98384b237f6b7775b3d31854e312a541
#
_cell.length_a   1.000
_cell.length_b   1.000
_cell.length_c   1.000
_cell.angle_alpha   90.00
_cell.angle_beta   90.00
_cell.angle_gamma   90.00
#
_symmetry.space_group_name_H-M   'P 1'
#
loop_
_entity.id
_entity.type
_entity.pdbx_description
1 polymer ?
#
loop_
_entity_poly.entity_id
_entity_poly.type
_entity_poly.pdbx_seq_one_letter_code
_entity_poly.pdbx_strand_id
1 'polypeptide(L)'
;MRERIPGIIRQTAASIESIPVAEKQAYDALAQCIGENGPVEDHTDSTLLGELFRVKLARSCRQGLHWHAISWWLAENYEYFLLDALHASLKRPDQPDDLFWYLKKRGLEGALPLFADCAAPLVDAASQTTALTPALFRLALLRNLWGNKADLSMSGGVVSQKELKSDSANLLLLDDIDAVYEYYCRERVTAVTIMADNTGFEVLCDFLLAALLLHFNAALCITYVVKAAPVFVSDVTLPDVDITLNAMAASSSGCLLSSCSSLALQWIASTLREARQAGRFVPVASSFLCTAEPGWNMPLSLAELLDRQGQQGLLISKGDANYRRLLGDLHWPYDTAPKAVLEYLPCAVLVMRTMKSNVNIGISEEQQTRAAQFDAKWDCSGKVGMIQFYHWRVCNNHNNCRSRTRSPPASPPSCTPSPGPSSG
;
A
#
# COMPACT_ATOMS: atom_id res chain seq x y z
N MET A 1 -7.50 15.10 -13.30
CA MET A 1 -6.48 14.85 -14.35
C MET A 1 -5.76 16.11 -14.79
N ARG A 2 -6.45 17.16 -15.17
CA ARG A 2 -5.86 18.36 -15.81
C ARG A 2 -4.66 18.98 -15.08
N GLU A 3 -4.64 18.97 -13.78
CA GLU A 3 -3.62 19.64 -12.96
C GLU A 3 -2.78 18.66 -12.14
N ARG A 4 -3.43 17.67 -11.50
CA ARG A 4 -2.74 16.77 -10.56
C ARG A 4 -1.72 15.87 -11.24
N ILE A 5 -2.10 15.13 -12.29
CA ILE A 5 -1.17 14.26 -13.00
C ILE A 5 -0.01 15.04 -13.63
N PRO A 6 -0.23 16.11 -14.41
CA PRO A 6 0.87 16.96 -14.89
C PRO A 6 1.74 17.54 -13.77
N GLY A 7 1.16 17.85 -12.61
CA GLY A 7 1.88 18.32 -11.43
C GLY A 7 2.84 17.25 -10.89
N ILE A 8 2.38 16.02 -10.74
CA ILE A 8 3.20 14.87 -10.31
C ILE A 8 4.37 14.66 -11.27
N ILE A 9 4.12 14.63 -12.58
CA ILE A 9 5.15 14.43 -13.60
C ILE A 9 6.24 15.50 -13.51
N ARG A 10 5.87 16.77 -13.42
CA ARG A 10 6.83 17.88 -13.31
C ARG A 10 7.60 17.84 -12.00
N GLN A 11 6.95 17.48 -10.89
CA GLN A 11 7.60 17.32 -9.60
C GLN A 11 8.59 16.15 -9.62
N THR A 12 8.24 15.04 -10.25
CA THR A 12 9.13 13.88 -10.46
C THR A 12 10.36 14.32 -11.24
N ALA A 13 10.18 14.97 -12.41
CA ALA A 13 11.28 15.49 -13.21
C ALA A 13 12.21 16.43 -12.42
N ALA A 14 11.63 17.29 -11.57
CA ALA A 14 12.40 18.21 -10.73
C ALA A 14 13.16 17.51 -9.60
N SER A 15 12.76 16.29 -9.20
CA SER A 15 13.40 15.53 -8.13
C SER A 15 14.60 14.72 -8.59
N ILE A 16 14.72 14.43 -9.89
CA ILE A 16 15.83 13.65 -10.48
C ILE A 16 17.07 14.52 -10.57
N GLU A 17 18.12 14.13 -9.86
CA GLU A 17 19.39 14.86 -9.89
C GLU A 17 20.04 14.77 -11.28
N SER A 18 20.35 15.92 -11.86
CA SER A 18 21.00 16.01 -13.21
C SER A 18 20.22 15.26 -14.30
N ILE A 19 18.90 15.42 -14.33
CA ILE A 19 18.04 14.80 -15.34
C ILE A 19 18.53 15.14 -16.77
N PRO A 20 18.63 14.15 -17.70
CA PRO A 20 18.93 14.41 -19.09
C PRO A 20 17.92 15.35 -19.74
N VAL A 21 18.39 16.24 -20.62
CA VAL A 21 17.50 17.22 -21.30
C VAL A 21 16.40 16.51 -22.07
N ALA A 22 16.71 15.42 -22.78
CA ALA A 22 15.73 14.64 -23.54
C ALA A 22 14.66 14.01 -22.63
N GLU A 23 15.05 13.49 -21.47
CA GLU A 23 14.13 12.93 -20.50
C GLU A 23 13.19 14.00 -19.92
N LYS A 24 13.74 15.15 -19.55
CA LYS A 24 12.94 16.29 -19.07
C LYS A 24 11.92 16.74 -20.11
N GLN A 25 12.35 16.88 -21.37
CA GLN A 25 11.46 17.27 -22.48
C GLN A 25 10.36 16.22 -22.70
N ALA A 26 10.66 14.93 -22.59
CA ALA A 26 9.67 13.87 -22.72
C ALA A 26 8.63 13.92 -21.56
N TYR A 27 9.05 14.19 -20.34
CA TYR A 27 8.15 14.38 -19.19
C TYR A 27 7.28 15.62 -19.37
N ASP A 28 7.83 16.74 -19.81
CA ASP A 28 7.07 17.96 -20.06
C ASP A 28 6.04 17.74 -21.18
N ALA A 29 6.38 17.02 -22.25
CA ALA A 29 5.47 16.67 -23.34
C ALA A 29 4.32 15.76 -22.87
N LEU A 30 4.62 14.74 -22.06
CA LEU A 30 3.61 13.87 -21.46
C LEU A 30 2.67 14.65 -20.54
N ALA A 31 3.22 15.51 -19.68
CA ALA A 31 2.45 16.36 -18.78
C ALA A 31 1.52 17.31 -19.55
N GLN A 32 1.99 17.89 -20.64
CA GLN A 32 1.19 18.74 -21.50
C GLN A 32 0.07 17.95 -22.19
N CYS A 33 0.40 16.80 -22.80
CA CYS A 33 -0.59 15.93 -23.45
C CYS A 33 -1.75 15.55 -22.51
N ILE A 34 -1.42 15.13 -21.28
CA ILE A 34 -2.43 14.78 -20.27
C ILE A 34 -3.26 16.02 -19.87
N GLY A 35 -2.60 17.14 -19.60
CA GLY A 35 -3.27 18.38 -19.20
C GLY A 35 -4.25 18.93 -20.24
N GLU A 36 -3.89 18.83 -21.51
CA GLU A 36 -4.67 19.30 -22.66
C GLU A 36 -5.70 18.28 -23.18
N ASN A 37 -5.86 17.14 -22.50
CA ASN A 37 -6.73 16.04 -22.94
C ASN A 37 -6.32 15.46 -24.30
N GLY A 38 -5.03 15.31 -24.53
CA GLY A 38 -4.50 14.68 -25.72
C GLY A 38 -4.89 13.19 -25.85
N PRO A 39 -4.52 12.56 -26.95
CA PRO A 39 -4.77 11.13 -27.15
C PRO A 39 -3.97 10.29 -26.15
N VAL A 40 -4.54 9.17 -25.73
CA VAL A 40 -3.80 8.11 -25.01
C VAL A 40 -3.15 7.23 -26.06
N GLU A 41 -1.85 7.32 -26.18
CA GLU A 41 -1.07 6.47 -27.08
C GLU A 41 -0.76 5.12 -26.41
N ASP A 42 -0.73 4.07 -27.19
CA ASP A 42 -0.33 2.74 -26.74
C ASP A 42 1.21 2.61 -26.82
N HIS A 43 1.87 2.91 -25.71
CA HIS A 43 3.31 2.73 -25.55
C HIS A 43 3.65 1.43 -24.81
N THR A 44 2.72 0.45 -24.78
CA THR A 44 2.91 -0.80 -24.08
C THR A 44 3.98 -1.66 -24.76
N ASP A 45 4.87 -2.21 -23.96
CA ASP A 45 5.95 -3.09 -24.36
C ASP A 45 5.55 -4.58 -24.22
N SER A 46 6.50 -5.49 -24.42
CA SER A 46 6.33 -6.93 -24.26
C SER A 46 6.47 -7.43 -22.84
N THR A 47 6.60 -6.55 -21.87
CA THR A 47 6.62 -6.94 -20.45
C THR A 47 5.23 -7.39 -20.01
N LEU A 48 5.18 -8.16 -18.90
CA LEU A 48 3.89 -8.57 -18.33
C LEU A 48 3.03 -7.35 -17.97
N LEU A 49 3.64 -6.28 -17.47
CA LEU A 49 2.92 -5.06 -17.11
C LEU A 49 2.39 -4.34 -18.35
N GLY A 50 3.20 -4.24 -19.41
CA GLY A 50 2.78 -3.69 -20.70
C GLY A 50 1.60 -4.46 -21.32
N GLU A 51 1.64 -5.80 -21.28
CA GLU A 51 0.54 -6.65 -21.76
C GLU A 51 -0.76 -6.40 -20.96
N LEU A 52 -0.67 -6.28 -19.63
CA LEU A 52 -1.83 -5.98 -18.78
C LEU A 52 -2.46 -4.62 -19.15
N PHE A 53 -1.63 -3.59 -19.38
CA PHE A 53 -2.13 -2.30 -19.83
C PHE A 53 -2.71 -2.34 -21.25
N ARG A 54 -2.07 -3.03 -22.20
CA ARG A 54 -2.60 -3.19 -23.57
C ARG A 54 -4.01 -3.78 -23.56
N VAL A 55 -4.22 -4.87 -22.80
CA VAL A 55 -5.54 -5.48 -22.66
C VAL A 55 -6.54 -4.50 -22.03
N LYS A 56 -6.13 -3.73 -21.03
CA LYS A 56 -7.01 -2.79 -20.33
C LYS A 56 -7.38 -1.60 -21.21
N LEU A 57 -6.42 -1.02 -21.91
CA LEU A 57 -6.64 0.06 -22.86
C LEU A 57 -7.56 -0.38 -23.99
N ALA A 58 -7.33 -1.54 -24.61
CA ALA A 58 -8.17 -2.08 -25.66
C ALA A 58 -9.64 -2.28 -25.22
N ARG A 59 -9.88 -2.69 -23.97
CA ARG A 59 -11.23 -2.81 -23.41
C ARG A 59 -11.89 -1.45 -23.12
N SER A 60 -11.08 -0.46 -22.79
CA SER A 60 -11.57 0.90 -22.47
C SER A 60 -11.82 1.74 -23.71
N CYS A 61 -11.32 1.30 -24.90
CA CYS A 61 -11.26 2.06 -26.14
C CYS A 61 -12.16 1.45 -27.21
N ARG A 62 -13.35 1.93 -27.39
CA ARG A 62 -14.09 1.67 -28.63
C ARG A 62 -13.98 2.77 -29.69
N GLN A 63 -13.52 3.96 -29.32
CA GLN A 63 -13.32 5.12 -30.22
C GLN A 63 -12.31 6.07 -29.61
N GLY A 64 -11.13 6.23 -30.21
CA GLY A 64 -10.08 7.19 -29.88
C GLY A 64 -10.01 7.62 -28.41
N LEU A 65 -9.06 7.07 -27.65
CA LEU A 65 -8.91 7.41 -26.24
C LEU A 65 -8.26 8.75 -26.05
N HIS A 66 -8.92 9.60 -25.25
CA HIS A 66 -8.33 10.79 -24.70
C HIS A 66 -8.17 10.64 -23.17
N TRP A 67 -7.14 11.26 -22.61
CA TRP A 67 -6.81 11.11 -21.19
C TRP A 67 -7.97 11.43 -20.25
N HIS A 68 -8.78 12.45 -20.54
CA HIS A 68 -9.91 12.80 -19.67
C HIS A 68 -11.16 11.93 -19.91
N ALA A 69 -11.15 11.04 -20.89
CA ALA A 69 -12.25 10.12 -21.20
C ALA A 69 -12.08 8.74 -20.52
N ILE A 70 -10.89 8.41 -20.04
CA ILE A 70 -10.64 7.17 -19.27
C ILE A 70 -10.87 7.39 -17.78
N SER A 71 -11.08 6.29 -17.02
CA SER A 71 -11.23 6.40 -15.57
C SER A 71 -9.97 6.98 -14.94
N TRP A 72 -10.15 7.74 -13.84
CA TRP A 72 -9.03 8.29 -13.08
C TRP A 72 -8.03 7.20 -12.66
N TRP A 73 -8.55 6.07 -12.18
CA TRP A 73 -7.72 4.95 -11.72
C TRP A 73 -6.86 4.35 -12.82
N LEU A 74 -7.41 4.21 -14.03
CA LEU A 74 -6.63 3.77 -15.20
C LEU A 74 -5.60 4.81 -15.62
N ALA A 75 -5.98 6.08 -15.71
CA ALA A 75 -5.08 7.17 -16.08
C ALA A 75 -3.88 7.26 -15.14
N GLU A 76 -4.13 7.26 -13.83
CA GLU A 76 -3.08 7.38 -12.81
C GLU A 76 -2.12 6.18 -12.84
N ASN A 77 -2.61 4.95 -12.96
CA ASN A 77 -1.72 3.78 -13.06
C ASN A 77 -0.94 3.76 -14.38
N TYR A 78 -1.56 4.15 -15.50
CA TYR A 78 -0.91 4.16 -16.81
C TYR A 78 0.15 5.26 -16.94
N GLU A 79 -0.08 6.41 -16.34
CA GLU A 79 0.91 7.49 -16.23
C GLU A 79 2.22 6.97 -15.62
N TYR A 80 2.16 6.28 -14.47
CA TYR A 80 3.36 5.74 -13.82
C TYR A 80 4.09 4.70 -14.67
N PHE A 81 3.34 3.87 -15.40
CA PHE A 81 3.92 2.95 -16.38
C PHE A 81 4.71 3.71 -17.47
N LEU A 82 4.13 4.79 -18.01
CA LEU A 82 4.79 5.61 -19.03
C LEU A 82 6.02 6.34 -18.49
N LEU A 83 5.96 6.87 -17.27
CA LEU A 83 7.08 7.53 -16.62
C LEU A 83 8.25 6.56 -16.41
N ASP A 84 7.97 5.36 -15.93
CA ASP A 84 8.98 4.33 -15.73
C ASP A 84 9.64 3.92 -17.07
N ALA A 85 8.84 3.71 -18.12
CA ALA A 85 9.35 3.39 -19.45
C ALA A 85 10.18 4.52 -20.05
N LEU A 86 9.76 5.76 -19.91
CA LEU A 86 10.51 6.94 -20.36
C LEU A 86 11.85 7.07 -19.62
N HIS A 87 11.82 6.92 -18.28
CA HIS A 87 13.03 6.93 -17.45
C HIS A 87 14.00 5.84 -17.89
N ALA A 88 13.53 4.59 -18.00
CA ALA A 88 14.36 3.47 -18.41
C ALA A 88 15.02 3.66 -19.78
N SER A 89 14.34 4.33 -20.72
CA SER A 89 14.84 4.55 -22.08
C SER A 89 15.80 5.74 -22.22
N LEU A 90 15.72 6.73 -21.33
CA LEU A 90 16.39 8.04 -21.49
C LEU A 90 17.38 8.37 -20.36
N LYS A 91 17.33 7.66 -19.22
CA LYS A 91 18.26 7.85 -18.10
C LYS A 91 19.71 7.55 -18.49
N ARG A 92 20.65 8.19 -17.81
CA ARG A 92 22.05 7.84 -17.94
C ARG A 92 22.39 6.56 -17.17
N PRO A 93 23.49 5.85 -17.56
CA PRO A 93 23.89 4.61 -16.88
C PRO A 93 24.22 4.77 -15.39
N ASP A 94 24.57 5.99 -14.95
CA ASP A 94 24.89 6.31 -13.55
C ASP A 94 23.65 6.68 -12.71
N GLN A 95 22.47 6.78 -13.30
CA GLN A 95 21.23 7.09 -12.63
C GLN A 95 20.53 5.82 -12.11
N PRO A 96 19.79 5.92 -10.97
CA PRO A 96 19.00 4.81 -10.45
C PRO A 96 17.97 4.31 -11.45
N ASP A 97 17.62 3.02 -11.37
CA ASP A 97 16.51 2.46 -12.15
C ASP A 97 15.15 2.97 -11.70
N ASP A 98 14.98 3.24 -10.41
CA ASP A 98 13.77 3.85 -9.86
C ASP A 98 13.82 5.38 -10.01
N LEU A 99 12.92 5.93 -10.81
CA LEU A 99 12.81 7.38 -11.03
C LEU A 99 12.48 8.17 -9.76
N PHE A 100 11.91 7.52 -8.75
CA PHE A 100 11.58 8.13 -7.45
C PHE A 100 12.66 7.93 -6.39
N TRP A 101 13.78 7.30 -6.74
CA TRP A 101 14.87 6.97 -5.82
C TRP A 101 15.27 8.12 -4.89
N TYR A 102 15.47 9.32 -5.46
CA TYR A 102 15.91 10.49 -4.67
C TYR A 102 14.88 10.91 -3.61
N LEU A 103 13.59 10.80 -3.93
CA LEU A 103 12.50 11.09 -3.00
C LEU A 103 12.40 10.00 -1.93
N LYS A 104 12.42 8.73 -2.33
CA LYS A 104 12.37 7.58 -1.43
C LYS A 104 13.54 7.56 -0.45
N LYS A 105 14.77 7.81 -0.95
CA LYS A 105 15.97 7.88 -0.13
C LYS A 105 15.86 8.96 0.95
N ARG A 106 15.51 10.20 0.56
CA ARG A 106 15.30 11.29 1.52
C ARG A 106 14.20 10.99 2.53
N GLY A 107 13.11 10.37 2.07
CA GLY A 107 12.01 9.95 2.93
C GLY A 107 12.46 8.92 3.97
N LEU A 108 13.24 7.92 3.58
CA LEU A 108 13.79 6.92 4.49
C LEU A 108 14.79 7.53 5.48
N GLU A 109 15.73 8.34 5.02
CA GLU A 109 16.73 9.00 5.85
C GLU A 109 16.07 9.90 6.92
N GLY A 110 15.03 10.65 6.54
CA GLY A 110 14.28 11.48 7.48
C GLY A 110 13.39 10.69 8.44
N ALA A 111 12.87 9.53 7.99
CA ALA A 111 11.98 8.69 8.80
C ALA A 111 12.72 7.86 9.86
N LEU A 112 13.91 7.38 9.56
CA LEU A 112 14.66 6.44 10.42
C LEU A 112 14.83 6.92 11.87
N PRO A 113 15.28 8.15 12.17
CA PRO A 113 15.44 8.59 13.56
C PRO A 113 14.10 8.66 14.31
N LEU A 114 13.06 9.17 13.66
CA LEU A 114 11.73 9.30 14.25
C LEU A 114 11.10 7.94 14.54
N PHE A 115 11.27 7.02 13.59
CA PHE A 115 10.76 5.65 13.72
C PHE A 115 11.51 4.90 14.83
N ALA A 116 12.84 5.03 14.92
CA ALA A 116 13.66 4.36 15.92
C ALA A 116 13.20 4.68 17.34
N ASP A 117 12.92 5.95 17.63
CA ASP A 117 12.39 6.39 18.92
C ASP A 117 10.99 5.83 19.20
N CYS A 118 10.17 5.67 18.15
CA CYS A 118 8.85 5.08 18.29
C CYS A 118 8.87 3.55 18.43
N ALA A 119 9.85 2.88 17.83
CA ALA A 119 9.97 1.42 17.85
C ALA A 119 10.61 0.89 19.13
N ALA A 120 11.56 1.62 19.72
CA ALA A 120 12.31 1.19 20.88
C ALA A 120 11.44 0.70 22.06
N PRO A 121 10.38 1.40 22.48
CA PRO A 121 9.50 0.90 23.55
C PRO A 121 8.76 -0.40 23.22
N LEU A 122 8.42 -0.63 21.95
CA LEU A 122 7.72 -1.85 21.52
C LEU A 122 8.68 -3.04 21.47
N VAL A 123 9.90 -2.82 21.01
CA VAL A 123 10.95 -3.85 20.99
C VAL A 123 11.38 -4.21 22.42
N ASP A 124 11.51 -3.22 23.32
CA ASP A 124 11.79 -3.45 24.73
C ASP A 124 10.67 -4.29 25.38
N ALA A 125 9.40 -3.90 25.19
CA ALA A 125 8.26 -4.67 25.67
C ALA A 125 8.24 -6.11 25.10
N ALA A 126 8.58 -6.30 23.83
CA ALA A 126 8.67 -7.62 23.21
C ALA A 126 9.77 -8.48 23.88
N SER A 127 10.89 -7.89 24.26
CA SER A 127 11.99 -8.61 24.92
C SER A 127 11.65 -9.07 26.36
N GLN A 128 10.65 -8.45 26.97
CA GLN A 128 10.22 -8.72 28.37
C GLN A 128 9.04 -9.68 28.45
N THR A 129 8.49 -10.14 27.30
CA THR A 129 7.31 -11.02 27.26
C THR A 129 7.60 -12.28 26.45
N THR A 130 6.92 -13.37 26.82
CA THR A 130 7.04 -14.66 26.11
C THR A 130 5.95 -14.89 25.07
N ALA A 131 4.97 -13.98 24.98
CA ALA A 131 3.87 -14.05 24.04
C ALA A 131 3.46 -12.66 23.56
N LEU A 132 2.93 -12.59 22.34
CA LEU A 132 2.34 -11.37 21.80
C LEU A 132 1.11 -10.99 22.62
N THR A 133 1.19 -9.89 23.35
CA THR A 133 0.06 -9.40 24.14
C THR A 133 -0.91 -8.57 23.31
N PRO A 134 -2.23 -8.50 23.68
CA PRO A 134 -3.20 -7.63 23.01
C PRO A 134 -2.71 -6.17 22.93
N ALA A 135 -2.12 -5.66 24.01
CA ALA A 135 -1.63 -4.28 24.09
C ALA A 135 -0.47 -4.03 23.10
N LEU A 136 0.50 -4.94 23.01
CA LEU A 136 1.61 -4.83 22.07
C LEU A 136 1.13 -4.93 20.62
N PHE A 137 0.23 -5.86 20.33
CA PHE A 137 -0.38 -6.03 19.02
C PHE A 137 -1.15 -4.76 18.59
N ARG A 138 -1.97 -4.22 19.50
CA ARG A 138 -2.72 -2.99 19.28
C ARG A 138 -1.80 -1.80 18.96
N LEU A 139 -0.76 -1.59 19.76
CA LEU A 139 0.21 -0.53 19.54
C LEU A 139 0.93 -0.68 18.19
N ALA A 140 1.33 -1.91 17.82
CA ALA A 140 1.97 -2.16 16.53
C ALA A 140 1.05 -1.83 15.34
N LEU A 141 -0.24 -2.21 15.40
CA LEU A 141 -1.20 -1.89 14.35
C LEU A 141 -1.50 -0.39 14.26
N LEU A 142 -1.67 0.30 15.41
CA LEU A 142 -1.89 1.74 15.40
C LEU A 142 -0.69 2.51 14.85
N ARG A 143 0.53 2.14 15.20
CA ARG A 143 1.76 2.73 14.61
C ARG A 143 1.82 2.45 13.11
N ASN A 144 1.46 1.26 12.70
CA ASN A 144 1.43 0.86 11.31
C ASN A 144 0.38 1.64 10.50
N LEU A 145 -0.84 1.83 11.02
CA LEU A 145 -1.88 2.64 10.40
C LEU A 145 -1.42 4.10 10.18
N TRP A 146 -0.93 4.73 11.24
CA TRP A 146 -0.59 6.15 11.18
C TRP A 146 0.76 6.42 10.52
N GLY A 147 1.58 5.39 10.27
CA GLY A 147 2.76 5.49 9.41
C GLY A 147 2.43 5.92 7.98
N ASN A 148 1.22 5.61 7.48
CA ASN A 148 0.73 6.01 6.16
C ASN A 148 0.53 7.54 5.99
N LYS A 149 0.50 8.31 7.08
CA LYS A 149 0.46 9.78 6.99
C LYS A 149 1.72 10.41 6.44
N ALA A 150 2.82 9.69 6.50
CA ALA A 150 4.11 10.10 5.97
C ALA A 150 4.24 9.94 4.44
N ASP A 151 3.13 9.70 3.73
CA ASP A 151 3.11 9.50 2.28
C ASP A 151 3.73 10.67 1.53
N LEU A 152 4.82 10.38 0.81
CA LEU A 152 5.60 11.35 0.04
C LEU A 152 4.80 11.97 -1.11
N SER A 153 3.80 11.27 -1.64
CA SER A 153 2.96 11.75 -2.74
C SER A 153 2.05 12.91 -2.33
N MET A 154 1.71 12.99 -1.02
CA MET A 154 0.82 14.02 -0.45
C MET A 154 1.59 15.16 0.23
N SER A 155 2.76 14.86 0.84
CA SER A 155 3.49 15.79 1.72
C SER A 155 4.78 16.38 1.12
N GLY A 156 5.13 16.03 -0.12
CA GLY A 156 6.39 16.48 -0.73
C GLY A 156 7.64 15.98 0.01
N GLY A 157 7.52 14.91 0.80
CA GLY A 157 8.65 14.25 1.45
C GLY A 157 9.02 14.74 2.85
N VAL A 158 8.23 15.63 3.47
CA VAL A 158 8.52 16.18 4.81
C VAL A 158 7.48 15.70 5.82
N VAL A 159 7.89 14.78 6.71
CA VAL A 159 7.09 14.38 7.88
C VAL A 159 7.44 15.29 9.03
N SER A 160 6.46 16.01 9.59
CA SER A 160 6.69 16.81 10.79
C SER A 160 6.52 15.96 12.05
N GLN A 161 7.45 16.11 13.04
CA GLN A 161 7.32 15.46 14.34
C GLN A 161 6.00 15.78 15.06
N LYS A 162 5.39 16.93 14.74
CA LYS A 162 4.15 17.40 15.34
C LYS A 162 2.94 16.59 14.87
N GLU A 163 2.94 16.14 13.63
CA GLU A 163 1.85 15.33 13.05
C GLU A 163 1.84 13.89 13.57
N LEU A 164 3.02 13.32 13.88
CA LEU A 164 3.14 11.97 14.45
C LEU A 164 2.77 11.90 15.94
N LYS A 165 2.83 13.03 16.66
CA LYS A 165 2.59 13.08 18.12
C LYS A 165 1.18 13.48 18.52
N SER A 166 0.33 13.91 17.59
CA SER A 166 -0.99 14.45 17.90
C SER A 166 -2.09 13.42 17.65
N ASP A 167 -2.44 12.62 18.67
CA ASP A 167 -3.60 11.72 18.64
C ASP A 167 -4.94 12.48 18.46
N SER A 168 -4.99 13.76 18.85
CA SER A 168 -6.20 14.61 18.74
C SER A 168 -6.49 15.13 17.32
N ALA A 169 -5.50 15.06 16.41
CA ALA A 169 -5.66 15.51 15.02
C ALA A 169 -6.21 14.43 14.07
N ASN A 170 -6.48 13.21 14.59
CA ASN A 170 -6.85 12.05 13.82
C ASN A 170 -8.02 11.32 14.44
N LEU A 171 -8.88 10.78 13.60
CA LEU A 171 -10.01 9.95 14.01
C LEU A 171 -9.79 8.51 13.53
N LEU A 172 -9.71 7.55 14.45
CA LEU A 172 -9.90 6.14 14.12
C LEU A 172 -11.41 5.89 14.05
N LEU A 173 -11.91 5.72 12.83
CA LEU A 173 -13.35 5.56 12.57
C LEU A 173 -13.82 4.14 12.84
N LEU A 174 -13.06 3.17 12.38
CA LEU A 174 -13.30 1.74 12.56
C LEU A 174 -12.07 1.12 13.25
N ASP A 175 -12.32 0.35 14.30
CA ASP A 175 -11.29 -0.25 15.15
C ASP A 175 -11.65 -1.72 15.45
N ASP A 176 -11.23 -2.61 14.57
CA ASP A 176 -11.43 -4.05 14.70
C ASP A 176 -10.17 -4.76 15.24
N ILE A 177 -9.26 -4.04 15.92
CA ILE A 177 -7.98 -4.60 16.39
C ILE A 177 -8.20 -5.81 17.31
N ASP A 178 -9.14 -5.71 18.25
CA ASP A 178 -9.40 -6.80 19.18
C ASP A 178 -9.95 -8.04 18.45
N ALA A 179 -10.82 -7.83 17.46
CA ALA A 179 -11.38 -8.91 16.65
C ALA A 179 -10.31 -9.64 15.82
N VAL A 180 -9.38 -8.89 15.21
CA VAL A 180 -8.28 -9.52 14.45
C VAL A 180 -7.28 -10.22 15.37
N TYR A 181 -7.02 -9.68 16.58
CA TYR A 181 -6.17 -10.34 17.57
C TYR A 181 -6.76 -11.67 18.02
N GLU A 182 -8.06 -11.68 18.37
CA GLU A 182 -8.78 -12.92 18.72
C GLU A 182 -8.73 -13.94 17.58
N TYR A 183 -8.96 -13.51 16.36
CA TYR A 183 -8.84 -14.37 15.17
C TYR A 183 -7.43 -14.95 15.05
N TYR A 184 -6.40 -14.11 15.13
CA TYR A 184 -4.99 -14.48 15.01
C TYR A 184 -4.62 -15.58 16.02
N CYS A 185 -5.06 -15.44 17.28
CA CYS A 185 -4.79 -16.40 18.34
C CYS A 185 -5.65 -17.68 18.20
N ARG A 186 -6.96 -17.54 17.96
CA ARG A 186 -7.91 -18.66 17.92
C ARG A 186 -7.64 -19.59 16.74
N GLU A 187 -7.47 -19.04 15.57
CA GLU A 187 -7.22 -19.81 14.34
C GLU A 187 -5.75 -20.23 14.21
N ARG A 188 -4.89 -19.81 15.15
CA ARG A 188 -3.45 -20.10 15.13
C ARG A 188 -2.85 -19.75 13.77
N VAL A 189 -3.00 -18.48 13.37
CA VAL A 189 -2.54 -17.99 12.06
C VAL A 189 -1.08 -18.35 11.86
N THR A 190 -0.78 -19.06 10.77
CA THR A 190 0.58 -19.47 10.39
C THR A 190 1.05 -18.82 9.08
N ALA A 191 0.15 -18.15 8.38
CA ALA A 191 0.49 -17.45 7.14
C ALA A 191 -0.12 -16.05 7.13
N VAL A 192 0.72 -15.04 6.93
CA VAL A 192 0.30 -13.65 6.74
C VAL A 192 0.80 -13.17 5.38
N THR A 193 -0.08 -12.60 4.59
CA THR A 193 0.28 -11.86 3.38
C THR A 193 0.10 -10.38 3.64
N ILE A 194 1.14 -9.58 3.51
CA ILE A 194 1.07 -8.11 3.63
C ILE A 194 1.17 -7.52 2.22
N MET A 195 0.11 -6.88 1.75
CA MET A 195 0.16 -6.04 0.54
C MET A 195 0.66 -4.66 0.96
N ALA A 196 1.93 -4.38 0.65
CA ALA A 196 2.61 -3.16 1.03
C ALA A 196 2.07 -1.92 0.30
N ASP A 197 2.24 -0.76 0.90
CA ASP A 197 1.94 0.54 0.31
C ASP A 197 3.22 1.36 0.15
N ASN A 198 3.57 2.27 1.07
CA ASN A 198 4.65 3.24 0.89
C ASN A 198 5.97 2.84 1.54
N THR A 199 7.08 3.36 0.98
CA THR A 199 8.42 3.38 1.60
C THR A 199 8.49 4.35 2.79
N GLY A 200 9.70 4.60 3.28
CA GLY A 200 9.94 5.56 4.36
C GLY A 200 9.37 5.07 5.70
N PHE A 201 8.60 5.92 6.37
CA PHE A 201 8.08 5.60 7.73
C PHE A 201 7.12 4.41 7.72
N GLU A 202 6.33 4.23 6.66
CA GLU A 202 5.33 3.17 6.58
C GLU A 202 5.98 1.77 6.46
N VAL A 203 6.96 1.58 5.57
CA VAL A 203 7.68 0.29 5.45
C VAL A 203 8.42 -0.05 6.74
N LEU A 204 8.94 0.94 7.46
CA LEU A 204 9.56 0.74 8.77
C LEU A 204 8.55 0.20 9.79
N CYS A 205 7.32 0.72 9.78
CA CYS A 205 6.22 0.21 10.61
C CYS A 205 5.78 -1.20 10.20
N ASP A 206 5.75 -1.50 8.89
CA ASP A 206 5.47 -2.85 8.39
C ASP A 206 6.52 -3.85 8.88
N PHE A 207 7.79 -3.45 8.86
CA PHE A 207 8.88 -4.30 9.33
C PHE A 207 8.86 -4.53 10.83
N LEU A 208 8.49 -3.52 11.63
CA LEU A 208 8.25 -3.71 13.06
C LEU A 208 7.12 -4.70 13.31
N LEU A 209 5.98 -4.54 12.64
CA LEU A 209 4.85 -5.46 12.78
C LEU A 209 5.26 -6.89 12.37
N ALA A 210 5.91 -7.04 11.23
CA ALA A 210 6.38 -8.35 10.75
C ALA A 210 7.39 -8.99 11.72
N ALA A 211 8.35 -8.22 12.24
CA ALA A 211 9.33 -8.71 13.20
C ALA A 211 8.67 -9.18 14.51
N LEU A 212 7.73 -8.41 15.04
CA LEU A 212 6.96 -8.79 16.23
C LEU A 212 6.17 -10.08 16.02
N LEU A 213 5.45 -10.20 14.91
CA LEU A 213 4.67 -11.40 14.60
C LEU A 213 5.57 -12.63 14.45
N LEU A 214 6.69 -12.52 13.75
CA LEU A 214 7.67 -13.61 13.55
C LEU A 214 8.40 -13.99 14.83
N HIS A 215 8.67 -13.02 15.72
CA HIS A 215 9.32 -13.26 17.01
C HIS A 215 8.46 -14.13 17.93
N PHE A 216 7.15 -13.82 18.02
CA PHE A 216 6.23 -14.55 18.90
C PHE A 216 5.62 -15.80 18.27
N ASN A 217 5.79 -16.03 16.96
CA ASN A 217 5.22 -17.19 16.29
C ASN A 217 6.26 -17.83 15.35
N ALA A 218 6.91 -18.88 15.86
CA ALA A 218 7.94 -19.62 15.13
C ALA A 218 7.40 -20.35 13.88
N ALA A 219 6.09 -20.67 13.86
CA ALA A 219 5.45 -21.32 12.72
C ALA A 219 4.98 -20.35 11.64
N LEU A 220 5.05 -19.04 11.89
CA LEU A 220 4.55 -18.03 10.98
C LEU A 220 5.45 -17.86 9.77
N CYS A 221 4.82 -17.79 8.58
CA CYS A 221 5.42 -17.33 7.34
C CYS A 221 4.73 -16.04 6.89
N ILE A 222 5.50 -15.02 6.58
CA ILE A 222 5.01 -13.73 6.05
C ILE A 222 5.44 -13.58 4.60
N THR A 223 4.46 -13.46 3.69
CA THR A 223 4.70 -13.02 2.32
C THR A 223 4.48 -11.51 2.24
N TYR A 224 5.53 -10.76 1.90
CA TYR A 224 5.49 -9.30 1.77
C TYR A 224 5.39 -8.93 0.30
N VAL A 225 4.17 -8.60 -0.16
CA VAL A 225 3.89 -8.33 -1.57
C VAL A 225 4.09 -6.86 -1.87
N VAL A 226 5.05 -6.57 -2.75
CA VAL A 226 5.44 -5.21 -3.14
C VAL A 226 5.15 -4.95 -4.62
N LYS A 227 5.27 -3.72 -5.06
CA LYS A 227 5.10 -3.33 -6.46
C LYS A 227 6.26 -3.87 -7.31
N ALA A 228 5.96 -4.31 -8.53
CA ALA A 228 6.97 -4.79 -9.48
C ALA A 228 7.72 -3.65 -10.19
N ALA A 229 7.14 -2.46 -10.23
CA ALA A 229 7.70 -1.25 -10.83
C ALA A 229 7.42 -0.03 -9.94
N PRO A 230 8.19 1.07 -10.07
CA PRO A 230 7.94 2.31 -9.35
C PRO A 230 6.59 2.93 -9.73
N VAL A 231 5.68 3.06 -8.76
CA VAL A 231 4.35 3.67 -8.93
C VAL A 231 4.00 4.51 -7.71
N PHE A 232 3.07 5.45 -7.87
CA PHE A 232 2.55 6.32 -6.81
C PHE A 232 3.65 7.06 -6.00
N VAL A 233 4.81 7.31 -6.64
CA VAL A 233 5.98 8.02 -6.11
C VAL A 233 6.70 7.25 -5.00
N SER A 234 5.98 6.76 -4.00
CA SER A 234 6.54 6.21 -2.76
C SER A 234 6.30 4.72 -2.54
N ASP A 235 5.60 4.04 -3.44
CA ASP A 235 5.25 2.63 -3.26
C ASP A 235 6.49 1.73 -3.21
N VAL A 236 6.42 0.74 -2.32
CA VAL A 236 7.55 -0.18 -2.05
C VAL A 236 7.78 -1.11 -3.22
N THR A 237 9.03 -1.20 -3.67
CA THR A 237 9.54 -2.21 -4.61
C THR A 237 10.51 -3.19 -3.93
N LEU A 238 10.93 -4.26 -4.62
CA LEU A 238 11.88 -5.22 -4.02
C LEU A 238 13.21 -4.58 -3.60
N PRO A 239 13.86 -3.69 -4.38
CA PRO A 239 15.06 -2.99 -3.93
C PRO A 239 14.85 -2.18 -2.66
N ASP A 240 13.69 -1.54 -2.49
CA ASP A 240 13.39 -0.75 -1.30
C ASP A 240 13.38 -1.58 -0.01
N VAL A 241 12.96 -2.86 -0.09
CA VAL A 241 13.02 -3.80 1.04
C VAL A 241 14.46 -3.99 1.52
N ASP A 242 15.38 -4.28 0.59
CA ASP A 242 16.79 -4.50 0.92
C ASP A 242 17.47 -3.22 1.41
N ILE A 243 17.19 -2.09 0.78
CA ILE A 243 17.70 -0.78 1.17
C ILE A 243 17.27 -0.43 2.59
N THR A 244 15.99 -0.63 2.91
CA THR A 244 15.46 -0.34 4.24
C THR A 244 16.07 -1.26 5.31
N LEU A 245 16.16 -2.57 5.05
CA LEU A 245 16.81 -3.52 5.97
C LEU A 245 18.29 -3.19 6.19
N ASN A 246 18.99 -2.75 5.13
CA ASN A 246 20.40 -2.36 5.23
C ASN A 246 20.54 -1.05 6.05
N ALA A 247 19.69 -0.07 5.81
CA ALA A 247 19.69 1.19 6.55
C ALA A 247 19.43 0.98 8.06
N MET A 248 18.45 0.13 8.41
CA MET A 248 18.17 -0.25 9.80
C MET A 248 19.36 -0.96 10.46
N ALA A 249 19.98 -1.92 9.77
CA ALA A 249 21.09 -2.69 10.29
C ALA A 249 22.37 -1.86 10.45
N ALA A 250 22.59 -0.89 9.58
CA ALA A 250 23.75 0.03 9.64
C ALA A 250 23.60 1.12 10.69
N SER A 251 22.40 1.27 11.28
CA SER A 251 22.14 2.30 12.29
C SER A 251 22.97 2.03 13.55
N SER A 252 23.90 2.93 13.84
CA SER A 252 24.73 2.89 15.05
C SER A 252 24.36 4.03 16.00
N SER A 253 24.64 3.84 17.28
CA SER A 253 24.52 4.92 18.26
C SER A 253 25.45 6.06 17.90
N GLY A 254 24.92 7.25 17.75
CA GLY A 254 25.66 8.45 17.36
C GLY A 254 24.87 9.71 17.70
N CYS A 255 25.25 10.84 17.13
CA CYS A 255 24.63 12.14 17.45
C CYS A 255 23.09 12.22 17.23
N LEU A 256 22.51 11.31 16.42
CA LEU A 256 21.09 11.33 16.04
C LEU A 256 20.23 10.23 16.69
N LEU A 257 20.85 9.15 17.21
CA LEU A 257 20.11 8.01 17.77
C LEU A 257 20.61 7.67 19.18
N SER A 258 19.66 7.38 20.06
CA SER A 258 20.00 6.76 21.36
C SER A 258 20.46 5.31 21.15
N SER A 259 21.17 4.75 22.16
CA SER A 259 21.56 3.35 22.12
C SER A 259 20.36 2.42 22.01
N CYS A 260 19.26 2.70 22.72
CA CYS A 260 18.04 1.90 22.69
C CYS A 260 17.38 1.96 21.31
N SER A 261 17.33 3.15 20.68
CA SER A 261 16.75 3.34 19.36
C SER A 261 17.53 2.60 18.27
N SER A 262 18.87 2.66 18.33
CA SER A 262 19.75 1.89 17.44
C SER A 262 19.58 0.38 17.60
N LEU A 263 19.52 -0.12 18.85
CA LEU A 263 19.33 -1.55 19.14
C LEU A 263 17.96 -2.04 18.62
N ALA A 264 16.91 -1.20 18.72
CA ALA A 264 15.59 -1.55 18.20
C ALA A 264 15.61 -1.72 16.68
N LEU A 265 16.26 -0.82 15.93
CA LEU A 265 16.41 -0.97 14.47
C LEU A 265 17.18 -2.23 14.09
N GLN A 266 18.30 -2.49 14.79
CA GLN A 266 19.12 -3.68 14.55
C GLN A 266 18.35 -4.97 14.87
N TRP A 267 17.56 -4.99 15.95
CA TRP A 267 16.73 -6.13 16.32
C TRP A 267 15.68 -6.44 15.22
N ILE A 268 14.98 -5.42 14.72
CA ILE A 268 14.01 -5.59 13.63
C ILE A 268 14.71 -6.15 12.38
N ALA A 269 15.82 -5.54 11.98
CA ALA A 269 16.56 -5.95 10.79
C ALA A 269 17.11 -7.37 10.91
N SER A 270 17.67 -7.77 12.06
CA SER A 270 18.19 -9.12 12.28
C SER A 270 17.07 -10.15 12.27
N THR A 271 15.95 -9.88 12.99
CA THR A 271 14.77 -10.78 13.02
C THR A 271 14.25 -11.05 11.60
N LEU A 272 14.10 -10.01 10.77
CA LEU A 272 13.61 -10.17 9.40
C LEU A 272 14.62 -10.87 8.49
N ARG A 273 15.93 -10.62 8.64
CA ARG A 273 16.98 -11.30 7.88
C ARG A 273 17.07 -12.78 8.21
N GLU A 274 17.03 -13.13 9.48
CA GLU A 274 16.99 -14.52 9.95
C GLU A 274 15.72 -15.23 9.44
N ALA A 275 14.58 -14.59 9.53
CA ALA A 275 13.33 -15.11 8.98
C ALA A 275 13.39 -15.29 7.46
N ARG A 276 14.02 -14.36 6.73
CA ARG A 276 14.22 -14.46 5.28
C ARG A 276 15.13 -15.64 4.91
N GLN A 277 16.22 -15.84 5.63
CA GLN A 277 17.10 -16.99 5.45
C GLN A 277 16.38 -18.32 5.73
N ALA A 278 15.49 -18.33 6.69
CA ALA A 278 14.65 -19.49 7.02
C ALA A 278 13.41 -19.65 6.11
N GLY A 279 13.23 -18.81 5.09
CA GLY A 279 12.04 -18.84 4.21
C GLY A 279 10.74 -18.40 4.88
N ARG A 280 10.80 -17.73 6.05
CA ARG A 280 9.62 -17.28 6.81
C ARG A 280 9.26 -15.81 6.56
N PHE A 281 10.15 -15.00 5.98
CA PHE A 281 9.85 -13.66 5.48
C PHE A 281 10.22 -13.62 4.00
N VAL A 282 9.21 -13.53 3.12
CA VAL A 282 9.35 -13.71 1.68
C VAL A 282 8.83 -12.46 0.94
N PRO A 283 9.70 -11.50 0.60
CA PRO A 283 9.32 -10.40 -0.29
C PRO A 283 9.06 -10.90 -1.71
N VAL A 284 7.95 -10.44 -2.33
CA VAL A 284 7.53 -10.85 -3.69
C VAL A 284 7.04 -9.63 -4.45
N ALA A 285 7.55 -9.42 -5.68
CA ALA A 285 7.04 -8.39 -6.56
C ALA A 285 5.77 -8.82 -7.28
N SER A 286 4.82 -7.88 -7.44
CA SER A 286 3.58 -8.13 -8.15
C SER A 286 3.28 -7.02 -9.17
N SER A 287 3.28 -7.38 -10.47
CA SER A 287 2.85 -6.47 -11.54
C SER A 287 1.37 -6.11 -11.42
N PHE A 288 0.55 -6.99 -10.85
CA PHE A 288 -0.87 -6.71 -10.60
C PHE A 288 -1.07 -5.47 -9.73
N LEU A 289 -0.20 -5.24 -8.73
CA LEU A 289 -0.27 -4.07 -7.86
C LEU A 289 0.12 -2.75 -8.56
N CYS A 290 0.68 -2.83 -9.76
CA CYS A 290 1.01 -1.66 -10.59
C CYS A 290 -0.06 -1.35 -11.66
N THR A 291 -1.20 -2.07 -11.66
CA THR A 291 -2.24 -1.91 -12.67
C THR A 291 -3.52 -1.31 -12.11
N ALA A 292 -4.46 -0.97 -12.97
CA ALA A 292 -5.83 -0.57 -12.61
C ALA A 292 -6.80 -1.76 -12.49
N GLU A 293 -6.30 -3.01 -12.42
CA GLU A 293 -7.16 -4.18 -12.29
C GLU A 293 -7.78 -4.27 -10.90
N PRO A 294 -9.07 -4.62 -10.80
CA PRO A 294 -9.75 -4.81 -9.53
C PRO A 294 -9.28 -6.09 -8.82
N GLY A 295 -9.48 -6.15 -7.50
CA GLY A 295 -9.04 -7.26 -6.66
C GLY A 295 -9.51 -8.64 -7.11
N TRP A 296 -10.72 -8.77 -7.64
CA TRP A 296 -11.25 -10.03 -8.16
C TRP A 296 -10.59 -10.52 -9.47
N ASN A 297 -9.81 -9.65 -10.14
CA ASN A 297 -8.98 -10.01 -11.30
C ASN A 297 -7.52 -10.33 -10.89
N MET A 298 -7.24 -10.55 -9.60
CA MET A 298 -5.88 -10.90 -9.17
C MET A 298 -5.36 -12.15 -9.90
N PRO A 299 -4.05 -12.19 -10.22
CA PRO A 299 -3.45 -13.34 -10.90
C PRO A 299 -3.61 -14.63 -10.09
N LEU A 300 -3.66 -15.78 -10.80
CA LEU A 300 -3.79 -17.10 -10.18
C LEU A 300 -2.75 -17.35 -9.11
N SER A 301 -1.50 -16.95 -9.35
CA SER A 301 -0.40 -17.14 -8.40
C SER A 301 -0.64 -16.45 -7.05
N LEU A 302 -1.15 -15.21 -7.06
CA LEU A 302 -1.48 -14.49 -5.84
C LEU A 302 -2.71 -15.09 -5.16
N ALA A 303 -3.72 -15.43 -5.93
CA ALA A 303 -4.93 -16.02 -5.39
C ALA A 303 -4.71 -17.43 -4.83
N GLU A 304 -3.88 -18.25 -5.47
CA GLU A 304 -3.49 -19.57 -4.95
C GLU A 304 -2.60 -19.45 -3.70
N LEU A 305 -1.79 -18.40 -3.61
CA LEU A 305 -1.06 -18.09 -2.39
C LEU A 305 -2.03 -17.87 -1.22
N LEU A 306 -3.03 -17.01 -1.41
CA LEU A 306 -4.05 -16.72 -0.40
C LEU A 306 -4.94 -17.94 -0.11
N ASP A 307 -5.31 -18.71 -1.12
CA ASP A 307 -6.16 -19.92 -0.97
C ASP A 307 -5.45 -21.01 -0.18
N ARG A 308 -4.15 -21.23 -0.43
CA ARG A 308 -3.33 -22.20 0.34
C ARG A 308 -3.22 -21.84 1.82
N GLN A 309 -3.33 -20.58 2.18
CA GLN A 309 -3.33 -20.13 3.56
C GLN A 309 -4.64 -20.48 4.28
N GLY A 310 -5.77 -20.49 3.55
CA GLY A 310 -7.08 -20.91 4.05
C GLY A 310 -7.48 -20.17 5.34
N GLN A 311 -8.03 -20.93 6.29
CA GLN A 311 -8.48 -20.39 7.60
C GLN A 311 -7.31 -19.96 8.51
N GLN A 312 -6.09 -20.44 8.28
CA GLN A 312 -4.89 -20.03 9.01
C GLN A 312 -4.18 -18.85 8.33
N GLY A 313 -4.79 -18.28 7.29
CA GLY A 313 -4.29 -17.16 6.55
C GLY A 313 -4.90 -15.84 6.96
N LEU A 314 -4.08 -14.79 6.89
CA LEU A 314 -4.51 -13.40 7.06
C LEU A 314 -3.88 -12.54 5.98
N LEU A 315 -4.72 -11.90 5.16
CA LEU A 315 -4.30 -10.83 4.26
C LEU A 315 -4.34 -9.50 4.99
N ILE A 316 -3.22 -8.80 5.08
CA ILE A 316 -3.14 -7.42 5.56
C ILE A 316 -3.00 -6.52 4.32
N SER A 317 -4.03 -5.75 4.01
CA SER A 317 -4.04 -4.79 2.91
C SER A 317 -3.73 -3.40 3.45
N LYS A 318 -2.62 -2.81 2.99
CA LYS A 318 -2.13 -1.51 3.43
C LYS A 318 -2.47 -0.42 2.45
N GLY A 319 -2.92 0.72 2.99
CA GLY A 319 -3.10 1.96 2.26
C GLY A 319 -4.36 2.05 1.41
N ASP A 320 -4.60 3.27 0.93
CA ASP A 320 -5.81 3.63 0.17
C ASP A 320 -5.83 2.99 -1.23
N ALA A 321 -4.70 2.96 -1.92
CA ALA A 321 -4.60 2.43 -3.27
C ALA A 321 -4.94 0.92 -3.32
N ASN A 322 -4.42 0.12 -2.38
CA ASN A 322 -4.74 -1.30 -2.30
C ASN A 322 -6.21 -1.53 -1.90
N TYR A 323 -6.77 -0.68 -1.02
CA TYR A 323 -8.20 -0.76 -0.68
C TYR A 323 -9.10 -0.46 -1.88
N ARG A 324 -8.82 0.60 -2.63
CA ARG A 324 -9.51 0.92 -3.88
C ARG A 324 -9.47 -0.26 -4.85
N ARG A 325 -8.32 -0.91 -4.96
CA ARG A 325 -8.15 -2.13 -5.77
C ARG A 325 -9.04 -3.27 -5.30
N LEU A 326 -9.10 -3.54 -3.99
CA LEU A 326 -9.97 -4.57 -3.43
C LEU A 326 -11.44 -4.32 -3.74
N LEU A 327 -11.87 -3.06 -3.78
CA LEU A 327 -13.25 -2.65 -4.08
C LEU A 327 -13.51 -2.35 -5.57
N GLY A 328 -12.50 -2.54 -6.44
CA GLY A 328 -12.57 -2.30 -7.88
C GLY A 328 -12.62 -0.82 -8.27
N ASP A 329 -12.26 0.09 -7.35
CA ASP A 329 -12.39 1.54 -7.51
C ASP A 329 -13.84 1.98 -7.84
N LEU A 330 -14.82 1.27 -7.27
CA LEU A 330 -16.25 1.54 -7.47
C LEU A 330 -16.85 2.25 -6.25
N HIS A 331 -17.81 3.15 -6.52
CA HIS A 331 -18.59 3.81 -5.49
C HIS A 331 -19.69 2.88 -4.97
N TRP A 332 -19.38 2.18 -3.89
CA TRP A 332 -20.37 1.41 -3.14
C TRP A 332 -21.13 2.33 -2.17
N PRO A 333 -22.40 2.05 -1.85
CA PRO A 333 -23.01 2.63 -0.66
C PRO A 333 -22.13 2.33 0.57
N TYR A 334 -21.87 3.32 1.41
CA TYR A 334 -20.88 3.18 2.51
C TYR A 334 -21.29 2.11 3.53
N ASP A 335 -22.58 1.87 3.69
CA ASP A 335 -23.15 0.81 4.54
C ASP A 335 -23.15 -0.58 3.89
N THR A 336 -22.66 -0.71 2.65
CA THR A 336 -22.58 -1.99 1.95
C THR A 336 -21.86 -3.01 2.81
N ALA A 337 -22.50 -4.17 3.03
CA ALA A 337 -21.90 -5.25 3.82
C ALA A 337 -20.60 -5.75 3.16
N PRO A 338 -19.49 -5.81 3.88
CA PRO A 338 -18.18 -6.21 3.32
C PRO A 338 -18.18 -7.55 2.61
N LYS A 339 -18.96 -8.50 3.12
CA LYS A 339 -19.12 -9.81 2.49
C LYS A 339 -19.59 -9.72 1.03
N ALA A 340 -20.49 -8.77 0.72
CA ALA A 340 -21.02 -8.62 -0.63
C ALA A 340 -19.94 -8.23 -1.66
N VAL A 341 -18.86 -7.59 -1.20
CA VAL A 341 -17.79 -7.07 -2.07
C VAL A 341 -16.51 -7.90 -1.99
N LEU A 342 -16.16 -8.41 -0.80
CA LEU A 342 -14.87 -9.05 -0.53
C LEU A 342 -14.93 -10.59 -0.47
N GLU A 343 -16.09 -11.22 -0.66
CA GLU A 343 -16.24 -12.69 -0.58
C GLU A 343 -15.38 -13.47 -1.60
N TYR A 344 -14.88 -12.77 -2.64
CA TYR A 344 -13.94 -13.37 -3.61
C TYR A 344 -12.57 -13.67 -3.01
N LEU A 345 -12.20 -13.05 -1.87
CA LEU A 345 -10.96 -13.33 -1.15
C LEU A 345 -11.07 -14.67 -0.41
N PRO A 346 -10.09 -15.57 -0.56
CA PRO A 346 -10.18 -16.91 0.01
C PRO A 346 -9.77 -17.01 1.49
N CYS A 347 -9.28 -15.93 2.09
CA CYS A 347 -8.80 -15.87 3.48
C CYS A 347 -9.38 -14.65 4.21
N ALA A 348 -9.16 -14.59 5.52
CA ALA A 348 -9.47 -13.41 6.32
C ALA A 348 -8.67 -12.20 5.83
N VAL A 349 -9.26 -11.01 5.92
CA VAL A 349 -8.61 -9.77 5.49
C VAL A 349 -8.69 -8.70 6.58
N LEU A 350 -7.53 -8.09 6.85
CA LEU A 350 -7.37 -6.88 7.64
C LEU A 350 -7.01 -5.74 6.70
N VAL A 351 -7.85 -4.73 6.67
CA VAL A 351 -7.58 -3.49 5.92
C VAL A 351 -7.09 -2.43 6.90
N MET A 352 -6.00 -1.78 6.54
CA MET A 352 -5.42 -0.67 7.31
C MET A 352 -5.15 0.50 6.38
N ARG A 353 -5.93 1.57 6.50
CA ARG A 353 -5.77 2.75 5.63
C ARG A 353 -6.10 4.06 6.34
N THR A 354 -5.45 5.13 5.92
CA THR A 354 -5.97 6.49 6.05
C THR A 354 -6.81 6.82 4.82
N MET A 355 -7.98 7.41 5.02
CA MET A 355 -8.97 7.60 3.95
C MET A 355 -8.59 8.77 3.06
N LYS A 356 -8.15 8.46 1.83
CA LYS A 356 -7.71 9.44 0.81
C LYS A 356 -8.62 9.40 -0.43
N SER A 357 -9.65 8.53 -0.43
CA SER A 357 -10.65 8.39 -1.49
C SER A 357 -12.01 8.05 -0.91
N ASN A 358 -13.06 8.47 -1.61
CA ASN A 358 -14.46 8.20 -1.27
C ASN A 358 -14.96 6.80 -1.68
N VAL A 359 -14.04 5.85 -1.86
CA VAL A 359 -14.35 4.43 -2.07
C VAL A 359 -14.38 3.73 -0.70
N ASN A 360 -15.56 3.38 -0.21
CA ASN A 360 -15.77 2.85 1.14
C ASN A 360 -16.88 1.80 1.19
N ILE A 361 -16.79 0.88 2.16
CA ILE A 361 -17.85 -0.07 2.54
C ILE A 361 -17.82 -0.31 4.05
N GLY A 362 -18.92 -0.83 4.60
CA GLY A 362 -19.02 -1.25 6.00
C GLY A 362 -18.99 -0.11 7.00
N ILE A 363 -19.41 1.09 6.60
CA ILE A 363 -19.48 2.30 7.45
C ILE A 363 -20.95 2.68 7.66
N SER A 364 -21.45 2.54 8.88
CA SER A 364 -22.82 2.87 9.21
C SER A 364 -23.10 4.38 9.09
N GLU A 365 -24.37 4.77 8.99
CA GLU A 365 -24.79 6.18 8.96
C GLU A 365 -24.34 6.95 10.22
N GLU A 366 -24.34 6.30 11.39
CA GLU A 366 -23.84 6.90 12.64
C GLU A 366 -22.34 7.20 12.55
N GLN A 367 -21.57 6.24 12.03
CA GLN A 367 -20.11 6.41 11.81
C GLN A 367 -19.82 7.50 10.79
N GLN A 368 -20.58 7.58 9.69
CA GLN A 368 -20.47 8.64 8.69
C GLN A 368 -20.77 10.01 9.32
N THR A 369 -21.82 10.11 10.12
CA THR A 369 -22.18 11.34 10.83
C THR A 369 -21.07 11.79 11.78
N ARG A 370 -20.51 10.86 12.57
CA ARG A 370 -19.38 11.13 13.48
C ARG A 370 -18.14 11.60 12.71
N ALA A 371 -17.83 10.96 11.59
CA ALA A 371 -16.69 11.34 10.75
C ALA A 371 -16.87 12.72 10.12
N ALA A 372 -18.08 13.03 9.62
CA ALA A 372 -18.41 14.34 9.04
C ALA A 372 -18.37 15.49 10.07
N GLN A 373 -18.72 15.22 11.32
CA GLN A 373 -18.57 16.18 12.43
C GLN A 373 -17.10 16.47 12.75
N PHE A 374 -16.22 15.47 12.58
CA PHE A 374 -14.77 15.62 12.78
C PHE A 374 -14.11 16.37 11.62
N ASP A 375 -14.43 16.01 10.38
CA ASP A 375 -13.89 16.63 9.17
C ASP A 375 -14.93 16.55 8.03
N ALA A 376 -15.29 17.67 7.43
CA ALA A 376 -16.24 17.71 6.31
C ALA A 376 -15.77 16.92 5.08
N LYS A 377 -14.44 16.70 4.93
CA LYS A 377 -13.80 15.88 3.87
C LYS A 377 -13.25 14.56 4.43
N TRP A 378 -13.88 14.00 5.44
CA TRP A 378 -13.39 12.85 6.20
C TRP A 378 -13.02 11.64 5.33
N ASP A 379 -13.75 11.43 4.26
CA ASP A 379 -13.60 10.29 3.34
C ASP A 379 -12.41 10.41 2.36
N CYS A 380 -11.77 11.61 2.28
CA CYS A 380 -10.66 11.87 1.35
C CYS A 380 -9.53 12.74 1.91
N SER A 381 -9.63 13.22 3.16
CA SER A 381 -8.65 14.14 3.74
C SER A 381 -7.38 13.48 4.28
N GLY A 382 -7.36 12.16 4.45
CA GLY A 382 -6.28 11.44 5.12
C GLY A 382 -6.22 11.59 6.64
N LYS A 383 -7.16 12.34 7.25
CA LYS A 383 -7.22 12.54 8.72
C LYS A 383 -7.98 11.45 9.45
N VAL A 384 -8.81 10.70 8.72
CA VAL A 384 -9.58 9.59 9.25
C VAL A 384 -8.91 8.29 8.84
N GLY A 385 -8.70 7.42 9.82
CA GLY A 385 -8.13 6.09 9.63
C GLY A 385 -9.15 5.00 9.91
N MET A 386 -8.93 3.83 9.35
CA MET A 386 -9.74 2.66 9.60
C MET A 386 -8.87 1.40 9.69
N ILE A 387 -9.21 0.57 10.64
CA ILE A 387 -8.72 -0.79 10.80
C ILE A 387 -9.97 -1.67 10.74
N GLN A 388 -10.20 -2.28 9.58
CA GLN A 388 -11.38 -3.12 9.33
C GLN A 388 -10.94 -4.57 9.17
N PHE A 389 -11.61 -5.47 9.86
CA PHE A 389 -11.34 -6.89 9.81
C PHE A 389 -12.55 -7.67 9.32
N TYR A 390 -12.34 -8.50 8.32
CA TYR A 390 -13.36 -9.36 7.76
C TYR A 390 -12.88 -10.79 7.68
N HIS A 391 -13.70 -11.69 8.19
CA HIS A 391 -13.53 -13.11 7.96
C HIS A 391 -14.88 -13.75 7.68
N TRP A 392 -14.89 -14.73 6.81
CA TRP A 392 -16.03 -15.62 6.58
C TRP A 392 -15.57 -17.05 6.77
N ARG A 393 -16.40 -17.85 7.47
CA ARG A 393 -16.10 -19.25 7.60
C ARG A 393 -16.14 -19.89 6.21
N VAL A 394 -15.02 -20.37 5.74
CA VAL A 394 -14.97 -21.22 4.55
C VAL A 394 -15.62 -22.54 4.94
N CYS A 395 -16.76 -22.87 4.33
CA CYS A 395 -17.38 -24.18 4.53
C CYS A 395 -16.38 -25.27 4.13
N ASN A 396 -16.04 -26.16 5.06
CA ASN A 396 -15.08 -27.26 4.92
C ASN A 396 -15.48 -28.36 3.91
N ASN A 397 -16.27 -28.08 2.92
CA ASN A 397 -16.54 -29.01 1.83
C ASN A 397 -15.42 -28.90 0.77
N HIS A 398 -14.31 -29.63 0.99
CA HIS A 398 -13.18 -29.74 0.07
C HIS A 398 -13.58 -30.10 -1.38
N ASN A 399 -14.76 -30.63 -1.62
CA ASN A 399 -15.24 -30.96 -2.97
C ASN A 399 -15.89 -29.80 -3.72
N ASN A 400 -16.22 -28.68 -3.08
CA ASN A 400 -16.86 -27.51 -3.71
C ASN A 400 -15.96 -26.27 -3.83
N CYS A 401 -14.75 -26.28 -3.27
CA CYS A 401 -13.83 -25.11 -3.35
C CYS A 401 -13.20 -24.91 -4.74
N ARG A 402 -13.14 -25.96 -5.57
CA ARG A 402 -12.55 -25.84 -6.94
C ARG A 402 -13.44 -25.10 -7.94
N SER A 403 -14.69 -24.79 -7.61
CA SER A 403 -15.65 -24.13 -8.49
C SER A 403 -16.15 -22.77 -8.00
N ARG A 404 -15.57 -22.18 -6.97
CA ARG A 404 -15.84 -20.75 -6.68
C ARG A 404 -15.26 -19.95 -7.83
N THR A 405 -16.08 -19.77 -8.86
CA THR A 405 -15.85 -18.76 -9.88
C THR A 405 -15.62 -17.45 -9.14
N ARG A 406 -14.46 -16.81 -9.35
CA ARG A 406 -14.17 -15.45 -8.92
C ARG A 406 -15.07 -14.51 -9.72
N SER A 407 -16.36 -14.63 -9.50
CA SER A 407 -17.30 -13.72 -10.12
C SER A 407 -17.09 -12.35 -9.50
N PRO A 408 -17.03 -11.29 -10.30
CA PRO A 408 -17.04 -9.94 -9.77
C PRO A 408 -18.27 -9.79 -8.87
N PRO A 409 -18.18 -9.03 -7.77
CA PRO A 409 -19.34 -8.70 -6.96
C PRO A 409 -20.41 -8.04 -7.84
N ALA A 410 -21.67 -8.22 -7.50
CA ALA A 410 -22.76 -7.54 -8.19
C ALA A 410 -22.44 -6.03 -8.19
N SER A 411 -22.39 -5.42 -9.38
CA SER A 411 -22.06 -4.00 -9.50
C SER A 411 -22.99 -3.15 -8.64
N PRO A 412 -22.47 -2.07 -8.01
CA PRO A 412 -23.31 -1.15 -7.27
C PRO A 412 -24.41 -0.56 -8.20
N PRO A 413 -25.57 -0.18 -7.65
CA PRO A 413 -26.72 0.31 -8.43
C PRO A 413 -26.47 1.53 -9.31
N SER A 414 -25.39 2.27 -9.10
CA SER A 414 -24.96 3.41 -9.92
C SER A 414 -23.44 3.37 -10.12
N CYS A 415 -23.01 2.73 -11.24
CA CYS A 415 -21.60 2.70 -11.63
C CYS A 415 -21.23 3.98 -12.36
N THR A 416 -20.91 5.06 -11.64
CA THR A 416 -20.03 6.10 -12.18
C THR A 416 -18.62 5.86 -11.63
N PRO A 417 -17.58 5.83 -12.48
CA PRO A 417 -16.19 5.80 -11.99
C PRO A 417 -15.93 6.98 -11.07
N SER A 418 -15.14 6.76 -10.03
CA SER A 418 -14.80 7.79 -9.04
C SER A 418 -14.21 9.03 -9.74
N PRO A 419 -14.73 10.23 -9.50
CA PRO A 419 -13.98 11.43 -9.81
C PRO A 419 -12.71 11.41 -8.95
N GLY A 420 -11.55 11.71 -9.54
CA GLY A 420 -10.32 11.81 -8.79
C GLY A 420 -10.46 12.78 -7.61
N PRO A 421 -9.61 12.68 -6.58
CA PRO A 421 -9.67 13.55 -5.42
C PRO A 421 -9.71 15.00 -5.87
N SER A 422 -10.70 15.76 -5.39
CA SER A 422 -10.84 17.18 -5.67
C SER A 422 -9.59 17.90 -5.18
N SER A 423 -8.91 18.60 -6.10
CA SER A 423 -7.87 19.56 -5.76
C SER A 423 -8.45 20.59 -4.79
N GLY A 424 -8.01 20.56 -3.55
CA GLY A 424 -8.25 21.57 -2.55
C GLY A 424 -6.96 21.89 -1.85
#